data_a4ed6b2fd3bae9f0a77316136465cb52
#
_entry.id   a4ed6b2fd3bae9f0a77316136465cb52
#
_cell.length_a   1.000
_cell.length_b   1.000
_cell.length_c   1.000
_cell.angle_alpha   90.00
_cell.angle_beta   90.00
_cell.angle_gamma   90.00
#
_symmetry.space_group_name_H-M   'P 1'
#
loop_
_entity.id
_entity.type
_entity.pdbx_description
1 polymer ?
#
loop_
_entity_poly.entity_id
_entity_poly.type
_entity_poly.pdbx_seq_one_letter_code
_entity_poly.pdbx_strand_id
1 'polypeptide(L)'
;ERDEFIYYLQPKCNLNTGKIVGLESLVRWKHPEKGIVAPGYFIPVMESNGLITELDMKVWEQVCQTLQDWIKSGHKVIPISVNVSSVDIYAINVVEHFKNLVRKYGLPPEYVELEITESAYVEEYKVITSVAEALRNAGFTVLMDDFGSGYSSLNMLKDVNVDVLKIDMKFLKMDENTMDKGMGILEAVTRMANIMGLRMIAEGVETEDQINYLLNMGCIYGQGYFFYKPLPVEEIKVLLNDENNVDYRGIQ
;
A
#
# COMPACT_ATOMS: atom_id res chain seq x y z
N GLU A 1 -4.11 -6.16 -24.77
CA GLU A 1 -3.26 -6.39 -25.98
C GLU A 1 -2.40 -5.18 -26.34
N ARG A 2 -2.71 -3.96 -25.85
CA ARG A 2 -1.93 -2.76 -26.11
C ARG A 2 -1.34 -2.32 -24.78
N ASP A 3 -0.19 -2.56 -24.37
CA ASP A 3 0.45 -2.18 -23.10
C ASP A 3 0.10 -0.76 -22.58
N GLU A 4 -1.21 -0.50 -22.48
CA GLU A 4 -1.77 0.79 -22.07
C GLU A 4 -1.81 0.94 -20.54
N PHE A 5 -1.79 -0.18 -19.80
CA PHE A 5 -1.75 -0.15 -18.34
C PHE A 5 -0.31 -0.30 -17.86
N ILE A 6 0.15 0.74 -17.20
CA ILE A 6 1.46 0.86 -16.55
C ILE A 6 1.24 1.14 -15.08
N TYR A 7 2.28 1.18 -14.28
CA TYR A 7 2.20 1.62 -12.90
C TYR A 7 3.27 2.65 -12.58
N TYR A 8 2.97 3.51 -11.63
CA TYR A 8 3.87 4.43 -10.98
C TYR A 8 4.18 3.90 -9.60
N LEU A 9 5.27 4.35 -9.01
CA LEU A 9 5.66 4.00 -7.66
C LEU A 9 5.63 5.24 -6.79
N GLN A 10 5.03 5.14 -5.62
CA GLN A 10 5.06 6.19 -4.62
C GLN A 10 5.85 5.74 -3.40
N PRO A 11 6.90 6.49 -3.00
CA PRO A 11 7.70 6.16 -1.84
C PRO A 11 6.92 6.28 -0.52
N LYS A 12 7.09 5.24 0.33
CA LYS A 12 6.76 5.24 1.74
C LYS A 12 8.02 5.67 2.49
N CYS A 13 7.92 6.65 3.39
CA CYS A 13 9.08 7.27 4.03
C CYS A 13 9.03 7.14 5.56
N ASN A 14 10.20 7.09 6.16
CA ASN A 14 10.36 7.32 7.60
C ASN A 14 10.26 8.84 7.87
N LEU A 15 9.30 9.25 8.66
CA LEU A 15 8.98 10.66 8.93
C LEU A 15 10.10 11.40 9.68
N ASN A 16 10.92 10.68 10.47
CA ASN A 16 12.06 11.29 11.19
C ASN A 16 13.25 11.58 10.28
N THR A 17 13.48 10.73 9.27
CA THR A 17 14.71 10.77 8.47
C THR A 17 14.48 11.18 7.02
N GLY A 18 13.23 11.16 6.56
CA GLY A 18 12.85 11.34 5.15
C GLY A 18 13.26 10.18 4.25
N LYS A 19 13.87 9.11 4.78
CA LYS A 19 14.38 7.98 3.99
C LYS A 19 13.23 7.09 3.50
N ILE A 20 13.37 6.59 2.29
CA ILE A 20 12.43 5.66 1.67
C ILE A 20 12.59 4.29 2.34
N VAL A 21 11.48 3.69 2.76
CA VAL A 21 11.42 2.38 3.44
C VAL A 21 10.66 1.33 2.64
N GLY A 22 9.91 1.74 1.65
CA GLY A 22 9.11 0.90 0.77
C GLY A 22 8.49 1.72 -0.35
N LEU A 23 7.78 1.07 -1.23
CA LEU A 23 7.11 1.69 -2.38
C LEU A 23 5.68 1.16 -2.49
N GLU A 24 4.78 1.97 -3.01
CA GLU A 24 3.43 1.53 -3.41
C GLU A 24 3.28 1.61 -4.92
N SER A 25 2.79 0.53 -5.53
CA SER A 25 2.47 0.50 -6.96
C SER A 25 1.07 1.05 -7.22
N LEU A 26 1.01 2.07 -8.05
CA LEU A 26 -0.21 2.79 -8.39
C LEU A 26 -0.45 2.72 -9.89
N VAL A 27 -1.43 1.93 -10.31
CA VAL A 27 -1.77 1.75 -11.73
C VAL A 27 -2.10 3.08 -12.41
N ARG A 28 -1.70 3.20 -13.68
CA ARG A 28 -1.99 4.33 -14.56
C ARG A 28 -2.44 3.81 -15.91
N TRP A 29 -3.43 4.45 -16.49
CA TRP A 29 -3.83 4.15 -17.86
C TRP A 29 -3.20 5.14 -18.83
N LYS A 30 -2.27 4.66 -19.64
CA LYS A 30 -1.67 5.42 -20.74
C LYS A 30 -2.62 5.43 -21.92
N HIS A 31 -3.67 6.27 -21.82
CA HIS A 31 -4.69 6.36 -22.84
C HIS A 31 -4.14 7.03 -24.11
N PRO A 32 -4.38 6.47 -25.32
CA PRO A 32 -3.77 6.97 -26.56
C PRO A 32 -4.10 8.43 -26.87
N GLU A 33 -5.28 8.92 -26.47
CA GLU A 33 -5.71 10.28 -26.74
C GLU A 33 -5.67 11.22 -25.52
N LYS A 34 -5.82 10.67 -24.29
CA LYS A 34 -5.93 11.46 -23.05
C LYS A 34 -4.62 11.52 -22.24
N GLY A 35 -3.58 10.80 -22.69
CA GLY A 35 -2.35 10.69 -21.93
C GLY A 35 -2.50 9.82 -20.67
N ILE A 36 -1.87 10.19 -19.57
CA ILE A 36 -1.91 9.42 -18.31
C ILE A 36 -3.22 9.72 -17.57
N VAL A 37 -4.05 8.69 -17.39
CA VAL A 37 -5.33 8.74 -16.67
C VAL A 37 -5.16 8.11 -15.30
N ALA A 38 -5.65 8.81 -14.27
CA ALA A 38 -5.60 8.35 -12.86
C ALA A 38 -6.60 7.22 -12.59
N PRO A 39 -6.31 6.32 -11.62
CA PRO A 39 -7.11 5.12 -11.34
C PRO A 39 -8.56 5.40 -10.99
N GLY A 40 -8.87 6.47 -10.26
CA GLY A 40 -10.25 6.82 -9.89
C GLY A 40 -11.25 6.98 -11.06
N TYR A 41 -10.76 7.15 -12.29
CA TYR A 41 -11.61 7.26 -13.48
C TYR A 41 -11.94 5.92 -14.14
N PHE A 42 -11.16 4.87 -13.92
CA PHE A 42 -11.35 3.59 -14.62
C PHE A 42 -11.49 2.37 -13.69
N ILE A 43 -10.91 2.39 -12.50
CA ILE A 43 -11.01 1.28 -11.55
C ILE A 43 -12.47 0.91 -11.25
N PRO A 44 -13.38 1.86 -10.89
CA PRO A 44 -14.78 1.49 -10.59
C PRO A 44 -15.49 0.83 -11.78
N VAL A 45 -15.13 1.21 -13.00
CA VAL A 45 -15.69 0.59 -14.22
C VAL A 45 -15.14 -0.83 -14.40
N MET A 46 -13.85 -1.05 -14.14
CA MET A 46 -13.23 -2.38 -14.24
C MET A 46 -13.75 -3.34 -13.17
N GLU A 47 -13.95 -2.86 -11.95
CA GLU A 47 -14.57 -3.64 -10.88
C GLU A 47 -15.99 -4.06 -11.26
N SER A 48 -16.82 -3.13 -11.74
CA SER A 48 -18.21 -3.41 -12.13
C SER A 48 -18.32 -4.40 -13.31
N ASN A 49 -17.31 -4.46 -14.17
CA ASN A 49 -17.26 -5.35 -15.33
C ASN A 49 -16.46 -6.64 -15.08
N GLY A 50 -15.89 -6.83 -13.88
CA GLY A 50 -15.05 -7.98 -13.53
C GLY A 50 -13.69 -8.01 -14.23
N LEU A 51 -13.26 -6.91 -14.86
CA LEU A 51 -11.97 -6.81 -15.54
C LEU A 51 -10.82 -6.39 -14.61
N ILE A 52 -11.13 -6.05 -13.37
CA ILE A 52 -10.13 -5.60 -12.40
C ILE A 52 -9.08 -6.68 -12.13
N THR A 53 -9.47 -7.93 -12.01
CA THR A 53 -8.56 -9.05 -11.75
C THR A 53 -7.52 -9.22 -12.87
N GLU A 54 -7.91 -9.08 -14.13
CA GLU A 54 -6.95 -9.15 -15.25
C GLU A 54 -5.95 -7.99 -15.20
N LEU A 55 -6.41 -6.80 -14.82
CA LEU A 55 -5.57 -5.63 -14.64
C LEU A 55 -4.58 -5.83 -13.49
N ASP A 56 -5.09 -6.26 -12.33
CA ASP A 56 -4.29 -6.41 -11.12
C ASP A 56 -3.24 -7.51 -11.29
N MET A 57 -3.59 -8.65 -11.86
CA MET A 57 -2.64 -9.70 -12.24
C MET A 57 -1.52 -9.18 -13.15
N LYS A 58 -1.84 -8.30 -14.11
CA LYS A 58 -0.83 -7.68 -14.97
C LYS A 58 0.09 -6.76 -14.18
N VAL A 59 -0.44 -5.93 -13.29
CA VAL A 59 0.36 -5.03 -12.43
C VAL A 59 1.24 -5.84 -11.50
N TRP A 60 0.72 -6.90 -10.85
CA TRP A 60 1.49 -7.78 -9.97
C TRP A 60 2.68 -8.41 -10.70
N GLU A 61 2.42 -8.89 -11.93
CA GLU A 61 3.49 -9.46 -12.76
C GLU A 61 4.55 -8.43 -13.14
N GLN A 62 4.14 -7.21 -13.55
CA GLN A 62 5.06 -6.12 -13.87
C GLN A 62 5.91 -5.71 -12.66
N VAL A 63 5.34 -5.64 -11.45
CA VAL A 63 6.05 -5.34 -10.20
C VAL A 63 7.09 -6.43 -9.89
N CYS A 64 6.72 -7.71 -9.99
CA CYS A 64 7.65 -8.80 -9.77
C CYS A 64 8.79 -8.82 -10.80
N GLN A 65 8.49 -8.51 -12.07
CA GLN A 65 9.50 -8.38 -13.13
C GLN A 65 10.49 -7.25 -12.79
N THR A 66 9.98 -6.09 -12.37
CA THR A 66 10.82 -4.94 -12.01
C THR A 66 11.74 -5.26 -10.82
N LEU A 67 11.22 -5.89 -9.76
CA LEU A 67 12.03 -6.34 -8.62
C LEU A 67 13.13 -7.31 -9.06
N GLN A 68 12.80 -8.28 -9.92
CA GLN A 68 13.78 -9.22 -10.44
C GLN A 68 14.87 -8.51 -11.26
N ASP A 69 14.48 -7.56 -12.13
CA ASP A 69 15.42 -6.84 -12.99
C ASP A 69 16.36 -5.95 -12.17
N TRP A 70 15.84 -5.32 -11.10
CA TRP A 70 16.67 -4.55 -10.18
C TRP A 70 17.68 -5.44 -9.45
N ILE A 71 17.25 -6.59 -8.92
CA ILE A 71 18.12 -7.56 -8.25
C ILE A 71 19.20 -8.08 -9.21
N LYS A 72 18.82 -8.49 -10.44
CA LYS A 72 19.78 -8.96 -11.46
C LYS A 72 20.79 -7.90 -11.87
N SER A 73 20.39 -6.64 -11.83
CA SER A 73 21.26 -5.49 -12.12
C SER A 73 22.16 -5.09 -10.95
N GLY A 74 22.08 -5.81 -9.82
CA GLY A 74 22.89 -5.56 -8.62
C GLY A 74 22.39 -4.42 -7.73
N HIS A 75 21.18 -3.92 -7.97
CA HIS A 75 20.58 -2.91 -7.09
C HIS A 75 20.05 -3.58 -5.82
N LYS A 76 20.22 -2.90 -4.70
CA LYS A 76 19.49 -3.24 -3.49
C LYS A 76 18.02 -2.84 -3.70
N VAL A 77 17.11 -3.70 -3.27
CA VAL A 77 15.67 -3.48 -3.39
C VAL A 77 15.02 -3.27 -2.03
N ILE A 78 13.91 -2.60 -2.04
CA ILE A 78 12.97 -2.43 -0.92
C ILE A 78 11.62 -2.99 -1.34
N PRO A 79 10.73 -3.32 -0.38
CA PRO A 79 9.43 -3.87 -0.70
C PRO A 79 8.58 -2.94 -1.58
N ILE A 80 7.83 -3.55 -2.49
CA ILE A 80 6.80 -2.87 -3.29
C ILE A 80 5.44 -3.46 -2.92
N SER A 81 4.50 -2.62 -2.50
CA SER A 81 3.14 -3.05 -2.28
C SER A 81 2.30 -2.98 -3.55
N VAL A 82 1.38 -3.93 -3.65
CA VAL A 82 0.39 -4.04 -4.70
C VAL A 82 -1.01 -4.13 -4.10
N ASN A 83 -1.97 -3.51 -4.75
CA ASN A 83 -3.38 -3.59 -4.35
C ASN A 83 -3.96 -4.97 -4.70
N VAL A 84 -4.83 -5.47 -3.82
CA VAL A 84 -5.61 -6.70 -3.99
C VAL A 84 -7.06 -6.38 -3.68
N SER A 85 -7.91 -6.42 -4.69
CA SER A 85 -9.33 -6.12 -4.54
C SER A 85 -10.10 -7.28 -3.91
N SER A 86 -11.28 -7.01 -3.33
CA SER A 86 -12.20 -8.08 -2.92
C SER A 86 -12.61 -8.96 -4.09
N VAL A 87 -12.75 -8.38 -5.29
CA VAL A 87 -13.08 -9.11 -6.53
C VAL A 87 -12.02 -10.16 -6.84
N ASP A 88 -10.72 -9.84 -6.67
CA ASP A 88 -9.63 -10.77 -6.92
C ASP A 88 -9.69 -11.98 -6.00
N ILE A 89 -9.98 -11.74 -4.72
CA ILE A 89 -10.06 -12.81 -3.71
C ILE A 89 -11.14 -13.84 -4.04
N TYR A 90 -12.21 -13.40 -4.72
CA TYR A 90 -13.27 -14.30 -5.19
C TYR A 90 -13.00 -14.90 -6.57
N ALA A 91 -12.34 -14.14 -7.45
CA ALA A 91 -12.13 -14.57 -8.83
C ALA A 91 -11.05 -15.66 -8.96
N ILE A 92 -10.01 -15.59 -8.11
CA ILE A 92 -8.85 -16.51 -8.19
C ILE A 92 -8.39 -16.96 -6.79
N ASN A 93 -7.56 -18.01 -6.76
CA ASN A 93 -6.81 -18.35 -5.55
C ASN A 93 -5.59 -17.42 -5.42
N VAL A 94 -5.80 -16.25 -4.78
CA VAL A 94 -4.79 -15.20 -4.62
C VAL A 94 -3.52 -15.73 -3.94
N VAL A 95 -3.65 -16.59 -2.92
CA VAL A 95 -2.51 -17.15 -2.16
C VAL A 95 -1.60 -17.97 -3.07
N GLU A 96 -2.18 -18.91 -3.84
CA GLU A 96 -1.40 -19.74 -4.77
C GLU A 96 -0.88 -18.91 -5.94
N HIS A 97 -1.62 -17.89 -6.38
CA HIS A 97 -1.17 -17.00 -7.44
C HIS A 97 0.12 -16.28 -7.03
N PHE A 98 0.14 -15.61 -5.88
CA PHE A 98 1.33 -14.88 -5.42
C PHE A 98 2.50 -15.82 -5.09
N LYS A 99 2.27 -17.00 -4.50
CA LYS A 99 3.32 -18.01 -4.29
C LYS A 99 3.96 -18.44 -5.61
N ASN A 100 3.16 -18.65 -6.66
CA ASN A 100 3.67 -19.01 -7.98
C ASN A 100 4.39 -17.82 -8.64
N LEU A 101 3.89 -16.61 -8.46
CA LEU A 101 4.47 -15.40 -9.02
C LEU A 101 5.87 -15.14 -8.45
N VAL A 102 6.02 -15.10 -7.13
CA VAL A 102 7.35 -14.90 -6.51
C VAL A 102 8.31 -16.04 -6.84
N ARG A 103 7.83 -17.28 -6.95
CA ARG A 103 8.65 -18.42 -7.40
C ARG A 103 9.11 -18.25 -8.86
N LYS A 104 8.21 -17.81 -9.75
CA LYS A 104 8.52 -17.57 -11.18
C LYS A 104 9.64 -16.55 -11.34
N TYR A 105 9.62 -15.49 -10.54
CA TYR A 105 10.59 -14.41 -10.61
C TYR A 105 11.79 -14.57 -9.66
N GLY A 106 11.81 -15.64 -8.85
CA GLY A 106 12.89 -15.93 -7.90
C GLY A 106 13.01 -14.88 -6.79
N LEU A 107 11.88 -14.35 -6.34
CA LEU A 107 11.80 -13.30 -5.32
C LEU A 107 11.50 -13.89 -3.94
N PRO A 108 12.12 -13.39 -2.87
CA PRO A 108 11.62 -13.58 -1.51
C PRO A 108 10.23 -12.93 -1.36
N PRO A 109 9.26 -13.59 -0.68
CA PRO A 109 7.91 -13.06 -0.52
C PRO A 109 7.87 -11.67 0.14
N GLU A 110 8.79 -11.38 1.06
CA GLU A 110 8.88 -10.10 1.78
C GLU A 110 9.14 -8.88 0.88
N TYR A 111 9.51 -9.06 -0.38
CA TYR A 111 9.66 -7.94 -1.33
C TYR A 111 8.34 -7.55 -2.02
N VAL A 112 7.28 -8.36 -1.84
CA VAL A 112 5.96 -8.06 -2.36
C VAL A 112 4.99 -7.91 -1.19
N GLU A 113 4.56 -6.69 -0.92
CA GLU A 113 3.56 -6.40 0.11
C GLU A 113 2.17 -6.37 -0.54
N LEU A 114 1.13 -6.78 0.21
CA LEU A 114 -0.23 -6.92 -0.32
C LEU A 114 -1.19 -6.00 0.44
N GLU A 115 -1.79 -5.04 -0.26
CA GLU A 115 -2.71 -4.06 0.32
C GLU A 115 -4.16 -4.49 0.05
N ILE A 116 -4.93 -4.66 1.12
CA ILE A 116 -6.37 -5.00 1.08
C ILE A 116 -7.12 -3.90 1.79
N THR A 117 -8.12 -3.33 1.13
CA THR A 117 -8.87 -2.20 1.69
C THR A 117 -9.69 -2.58 2.92
N GLU A 118 -9.90 -1.62 3.83
CA GLU A 118 -10.81 -1.77 4.97
C GLU A 118 -12.21 -2.24 4.55
N SER A 119 -12.74 -1.69 3.47
CA SER A 119 -14.07 -2.04 2.95
C SER A 119 -14.20 -3.52 2.64
N ALA A 120 -13.17 -4.15 2.06
CA ALA A 120 -13.15 -5.58 1.78
C ALA A 120 -13.28 -6.40 3.08
N TYR A 121 -12.59 -6.01 4.16
CA TYR A 121 -12.72 -6.66 5.47
C TYR A 121 -14.11 -6.49 6.07
N VAL A 122 -14.77 -5.34 5.88
CA VAL A 122 -16.12 -5.12 6.41
C VAL A 122 -17.16 -5.98 5.70
N GLU A 123 -17.06 -6.09 4.37
CA GLU A 123 -18.02 -6.83 3.55
C GLU A 123 -17.92 -8.34 3.74
N GLU A 124 -16.69 -8.88 3.83
CA GLU A 124 -16.45 -10.33 3.80
C GLU A 124 -15.39 -10.78 4.82
N TYR A 125 -15.58 -10.35 6.05
CA TYR A 125 -14.63 -10.48 7.16
C TYR A 125 -13.94 -11.86 7.25
N LYS A 126 -14.72 -12.97 7.24
CA LYS A 126 -14.19 -14.32 7.45
C LYS A 126 -13.28 -14.76 6.30
N VAL A 127 -13.68 -14.46 5.06
CA VAL A 127 -12.94 -14.87 3.87
C VAL A 127 -11.65 -14.07 3.79
N ILE A 128 -11.74 -12.75 3.91
CA ILE A 128 -10.58 -11.85 3.82
C ILE A 128 -9.56 -12.15 4.93
N THR A 129 -10.01 -12.33 6.18
CA THR A 129 -9.12 -12.68 7.31
C THR A 129 -8.40 -14.00 7.07
N SER A 130 -9.10 -15.03 6.55
CA SER A 130 -8.47 -16.33 6.23
C SER A 130 -7.43 -16.22 5.10
N VAL A 131 -7.72 -15.41 4.06
CA VAL A 131 -6.78 -15.15 2.96
C VAL A 131 -5.56 -14.37 3.46
N ALA A 132 -5.77 -13.32 4.25
CA ALA A 132 -4.68 -12.53 4.85
C ALA A 132 -3.75 -13.40 5.71
N GLU A 133 -4.34 -14.26 6.56
CA GLU A 133 -3.57 -15.21 7.37
C GLU A 133 -2.75 -16.19 6.51
N ALA A 134 -3.36 -16.74 5.46
CA ALA A 134 -2.67 -17.65 4.55
C ALA A 134 -1.52 -16.98 3.78
N LEU A 135 -1.69 -15.70 3.37
CA LEU A 135 -0.65 -14.90 2.74
C LEU A 135 0.50 -14.62 3.71
N ARG A 136 0.22 -14.22 4.95
CA ARG A 136 1.22 -14.01 5.99
C ARG A 136 1.99 -15.30 6.31
N ASN A 137 1.30 -16.43 6.41
CA ASN A 137 1.93 -17.75 6.61
C ASN A 137 2.81 -18.17 5.41
N ALA A 138 2.55 -17.63 4.22
CA ALA A 138 3.39 -17.82 3.03
C ALA A 138 4.60 -16.84 2.98
N GLY A 139 4.73 -15.93 3.96
CA GLY A 139 5.85 -15.01 4.10
C GLY A 139 5.64 -13.62 3.49
N PHE A 140 4.42 -13.32 3.00
CA PHE A 140 4.06 -11.99 2.52
C PHE A 140 3.72 -11.05 3.68
N THR A 141 4.01 -9.77 3.52
CA THR A 141 3.50 -8.71 4.39
C THR A 141 2.12 -8.28 3.89
N VAL A 142 1.12 -8.28 4.77
CA VAL A 142 -0.24 -7.86 4.45
C VAL A 142 -0.54 -6.53 5.12
N LEU A 143 -1.01 -5.56 4.34
CA LEU A 143 -1.40 -4.23 4.80
C LEU A 143 -2.93 -4.08 4.71
N MET A 144 -3.51 -3.44 5.71
CA MET A 144 -4.89 -2.93 5.61
C MET A 144 -4.83 -1.49 5.12
N ASP A 145 -5.49 -1.23 4.00
CA ASP A 145 -5.52 0.07 3.35
C ASP A 145 -6.79 0.87 3.65
N ASP A 146 -6.72 2.19 3.49
CA ASP A 146 -7.82 3.16 3.68
C ASP A 146 -8.50 3.09 5.07
N PHE A 147 -7.76 2.68 6.13
CA PHE A 147 -8.35 2.57 7.47
C PHE A 147 -8.86 3.90 7.99
N GLY A 148 -10.13 3.90 8.45
CA GLY A 148 -10.83 5.09 8.93
C GLY A 148 -11.69 5.77 7.88
N SER A 149 -11.68 5.32 6.62
CA SER A 149 -12.54 5.85 5.56
C SER A 149 -14.00 5.38 5.67
N GLY A 150 -14.25 4.29 6.40
CA GLY A 150 -15.53 3.62 6.54
C GLY A 150 -16.06 3.54 7.98
N TYR A 151 -17.08 2.70 8.19
CA TYR A 151 -17.68 2.42 9.50
C TYR A 151 -16.97 1.24 10.18
N SER A 152 -15.64 1.33 10.39
CA SER A 152 -14.92 0.27 11.10
C SER A 152 -15.43 0.10 12.52
N SER A 153 -15.75 -1.12 12.89
CA SER A 153 -15.90 -1.44 14.28
C SER A 153 -14.52 -1.69 14.91
N LEU A 154 -14.23 -1.12 16.08
CA LEU A 154 -13.03 -1.45 16.87
C LEU A 154 -12.88 -2.96 17.12
N ASN A 155 -13.99 -3.71 17.06
CA ASN A 155 -13.99 -5.16 17.14
C ASN A 155 -13.30 -5.84 15.94
N MET A 156 -13.36 -5.23 14.75
CA MET A 156 -12.70 -5.75 13.57
C MET A 156 -11.18 -5.71 13.73
N LEU A 157 -10.64 -4.62 14.25
CA LEU A 157 -9.19 -4.50 14.47
C LEU A 157 -8.64 -5.54 15.44
N LYS A 158 -9.41 -5.94 16.46
CA LYS A 158 -8.98 -6.92 17.45
C LYS A 158 -8.61 -8.28 16.82
N ASP A 159 -9.33 -8.66 15.77
CA ASP A 159 -9.22 -9.99 15.15
C ASP A 159 -8.56 -9.94 13.76
N VAL A 160 -8.12 -8.75 13.34
CA VAL A 160 -7.47 -8.55 12.03
C VAL A 160 -6.05 -9.13 12.04
N ASN A 161 -5.76 -9.98 11.06
CA ASN A 161 -4.46 -10.58 10.83
C ASN A 161 -3.69 -9.82 9.74
N VAL A 162 -3.27 -8.59 10.04
CA VAL A 162 -2.41 -7.78 9.15
C VAL A 162 -1.12 -7.39 9.87
N ASP A 163 -0.13 -6.95 9.11
CA ASP A 163 1.18 -6.54 9.63
C ASP A 163 1.28 -5.01 9.74
N VAL A 164 0.57 -4.30 8.87
CA VAL A 164 0.63 -2.85 8.75
C VAL A 164 -0.77 -2.28 8.56
N LEU A 165 -1.03 -1.14 9.20
CA LEU A 165 -2.24 -0.35 9.06
C LEU A 165 -1.93 0.95 8.33
N LYS A 166 -2.55 1.20 7.18
CA LYS A 166 -2.46 2.47 6.44
C LYS A 166 -3.63 3.35 6.83
N ILE A 167 -3.36 4.57 7.26
CA ILE A 167 -4.36 5.52 7.76
C ILE A 167 -4.43 6.71 6.81
N ASP A 168 -5.59 6.94 6.17
CA ASP A 168 -5.79 8.09 5.29
C ASP A 168 -5.92 9.39 6.11
N MET A 169 -5.00 10.34 5.88
CA MET A 169 -5.03 11.66 6.51
C MET A 169 -6.23 12.52 6.09
N LYS A 170 -6.99 12.11 5.07
CA LYS A 170 -8.28 12.76 4.76
C LYS A 170 -9.26 12.65 5.92
N PHE A 171 -9.10 11.64 6.76
CA PHE A 171 -9.82 11.52 8.02
C PHE A 171 -9.65 12.74 8.93
N LEU A 172 -8.54 13.48 8.81
CA LEU A 172 -8.30 14.73 9.54
C LEU A 172 -8.79 16.00 8.80
N LYS A 173 -9.17 15.90 7.52
CA LYS A 173 -9.71 17.03 6.73
C LYS A 173 -11.19 17.24 7.05
N MET A 174 -11.54 17.30 8.33
CA MET A 174 -12.84 17.76 8.79
C MET A 174 -12.80 19.26 9.03
N ASP A 175 -13.98 19.93 8.98
CA ASP A 175 -14.11 21.36 9.25
C ASP A 175 -13.38 21.76 10.54
N GLU A 176 -12.90 23.02 10.62
CA GLU A 176 -12.18 23.58 11.78
C GLU A 176 -12.82 23.24 13.14
N ASN A 177 -14.15 23.08 13.19
CA ASN A 177 -14.89 22.69 14.40
C ASN A 177 -14.81 21.20 14.75
N THR A 178 -14.31 20.35 13.86
CA THR A 178 -14.22 18.88 14.05
C THR A 178 -12.77 18.39 14.07
N MET A 179 -11.81 19.27 13.80
CA MET A 179 -10.38 18.94 13.73
C MET A 179 -9.87 18.33 15.04
N ASP A 180 -10.21 18.92 16.20
CA ASP A 180 -9.82 18.39 17.52
C ASP A 180 -10.37 16.97 17.77
N LYS A 181 -11.59 16.69 17.30
CA LYS A 181 -12.18 15.35 17.43
C LYS A 181 -11.50 14.33 16.50
N GLY A 182 -11.21 14.73 15.26
CA GLY A 182 -10.48 13.88 14.31
C GLY A 182 -9.11 13.54 14.84
N MET A 183 -8.40 14.53 15.39
CA MET A 183 -7.09 14.35 16.02
C MET A 183 -7.15 13.38 17.21
N GLY A 184 -8.14 13.52 18.09
CA GLY A 184 -8.34 12.61 19.24
C GLY A 184 -8.63 11.16 18.81
N ILE A 185 -9.36 10.97 17.70
CA ILE A 185 -9.63 9.63 17.17
C ILE A 185 -8.34 9.04 16.58
N LEU A 186 -7.57 9.80 15.82
CA LEU A 186 -6.30 9.34 15.26
C LEU A 186 -5.32 8.94 16.36
N GLU A 187 -5.23 9.72 17.45
CA GLU A 187 -4.42 9.37 18.62
C GLU A 187 -4.87 8.05 19.24
N ALA A 188 -6.18 7.85 19.41
CA ALA A 188 -6.72 6.62 19.96
C ALA A 188 -6.42 5.41 19.07
N VAL A 189 -6.59 5.55 17.75
CA VAL A 189 -6.26 4.51 16.76
C VAL A 189 -4.76 4.18 16.78
N THR A 190 -3.91 5.21 16.77
CA THR A 190 -2.45 5.04 16.83
C THR A 190 -2.02 4.29 18.09
N ARG A 191 -2.57 4.69 19.23
CA ARG A 191 -2.28 4.02 20.51
C ARG A 191 -2.72 2.57 20.50
N MET A 192 -3.90 2.30 19.94
CA MET A 192 -4.43 0.94 19.83
C MET A 192 -3.56 0.08 18.92
N ALA A 193 -3.19 0.56 17.74
CA ALA A 193 -2.31 -0.15 16.80
C ALA A 193 -0.96 -0.48 17.45
N ASN A 194 -0.37 0.46 18.20
CA ASN A 194 0.87 0.24 18.94
C ASN A 194 0.71 -0.85 20.02
N ILE A 195 -0.40 -0.87 20.78
CA ILE A 195 -0.69 -1.90 21.79
C ILE A 195 -0.81 -3.28 21.13
N MET A 196 -1.38 -3.34 19.91
CA MET A 196 -1.56 -4.56 19.14
C MET A 196 -0.29 -5.00 18.41
N GLY A 197 0.78 -4.20 18.43
CA GLY A 197 2.02 -4.47 17.69
C GLY A 197 1.89 -4.30 16.18
N LEU A 198 0.87 -3.57 15.72
CA LEU A 198 0.69 -3.22 14.31
C LEU A 198 1.59 -2.02 13.96
N ARG A 199 2.29 -2.13 12.85
CA ARG A 199 3.01 -1.00 12.26
C ARG A 199 2.01 -0.09 11.54
N MET A 200 2.32 1.20 11.47
CA MET A 200 1.42 2.17 10.84
C MET A 200 2.12 3.00 9.78
N ILE A 201 1.36 3.33 8.74
CA ILE A 201 1.73 4.30 7.70
C ILE A 201 0.61 5.33 7.61
N ALA A 202 0.96 6.61 7.73
CA ALA A 202 0.02 7.69 7.47
C ALA A 202 0.05 8.06 5.98
N GLU A 203 -1.10 8.09 5.33
CA GLU A 203 -1.25 8.45 3.92
C GLU A 203 -1.71 9.88 3.74
N GLY A 204 -1.34 10.49 2.59
CA GLY A 204 -1.74 11.85 2.26
C GLY A 204 -1.04 12.91 3.12
N VAL A 205 0.20 12.64 3.55
CA VAL A 205 1.03 13.62 4.28
C VAL A 205 1.47 14.72 3.31
N GLU A 206 1.03 15.96 3.58
CA GLU A 206 1.25 17.10 2.70
C GLU A 206 2.05 18.25 3.37
N THR A 207 2.11 18.28 4.71
CA THR A 207 2.71 19.38 5.47
C THR A 207 3.63 18.92 6.59
N GLU A 208 4.57 19.79 6.98
CA GLU A 208 5.47 19.55 8.12
C GLU A 208 4.71 19.47 9.45
N ASP A 209 3.64 20.24 9.61
CA ASP A 209 2.80 20.19 10.81
C ASP A 209 2.15 18.80 10.98
N GLN A 210 1.71 18.19 9.87
CA GLN A 210 1.20 16.81 9.90
C GLN A 210 2.27 15.82 10.33
N ILE A 211 3.51 15.96 9.84
CA ILE A 211 4.64 15.11 10.24
C ILE A 211 4.90 15.23 11.73
N ASN A 212 5.03 16.44 12.24
CA ASN A 212 5.28 16.70 13.66
C ASN A 212 4.18 16.10 14.54
N TYR A 213 2.94 16.24 14.11
CA TYR A 213 1.79 15.65 14.80
C TYR A 213 1.84 14.12 14.83
N LEU A 214 2.08 13.49 13.67
CA LEU A 214 2.19 12.04 13.55
C LEU A 214 3.32 11.47 14.41
N LEU A 215 4.49 12.12 14.39
CA LEU A 215 5.65 11.72 15.20
C LEU A 215 5.35 11.81 16.70
N ASN A 216 4.66 12.85 17.15
CA ASN A 216 4.26 13.01 18.55
C ASN A 216 3.30 11.91 19.03
N MET A 217 2.52 11.32 18.12
CA MET A 217 1.66 10.17 18.41
C MET A 217 2.36 8.82 18.30
N GLY A 218 3.61 8.80 17.80
CA GLY A 218 4.36 7.57 17.59
C GLY A 218 4.14 6.89 16.22
N CYS A 219 3.50 7.59 15.26
CA CYS A 219 3.47 7.15 13.87
C CYS A 219 4.74 7.64 13.18
N ILE A 220 5.62 6.72 12.80
CA ILE A 220 6.95 7.06 12.26
C ILE A 220 7.10 6.82 10.75
N TYR A 221 6.07 6.31 10.10
CA TYR A 221 6.07 6.11 8.65
C TYR A 221 4.92 6.85 8.00
N GLY A 222 5.17 7.37 6.81
CA GLY A 222 4.16 8.09 6.06
C GLY A 222 4.43 8.10 4.56
N GLN A 223 3.39 8.43 3.83
CA GLN A 223 3.37 8.55 2.38
C GLN A 223 2.57 9.77 2.00
N GLY A 224 3.06 10.58 1.06
CA GLY A 224 2.33 11.76 0.63
C GLY A 224 3.17 12.75 -0.16
N TYR A 225 2.51 13.80 -0.62
CA TYR A 225 3.11 14.79 -1.53
C TYR A 225 4.14 15.69 -0.84
N PHE A 226 4.23 15.66 0.47
CA PHE A 226 5.33 16.31 1.20
C PHE A 226 6.68 15.72 0.81
N PHE A 227 6.75 14.38 0.66
CA PHE A 227 7.97 13.68 0.28
C PHE A 227 8.02 13.48 -1.23
N TYR A 228 7.12 12.67 -1.75
CA TYR A 228 7.09 12.28 -3.16
C TYR A 228 5.66 12.13 -3.69
N LYS A 229 5.46 12.58 -4.92
CA LYS A 229 4.31 12.15 -5.73
C LYS A 229 4.58 10.76 -6.32
N PRO A 230 3.55 10.05 -6.81
CA PRO A 230 3.78 8.87 -7.62
C PRO A 230 4.67 9.19 -8.82
N LEU A 231 5.75 8.44 -9.00
CA LEU A 231 6.77 8.64 -10.04
C LEU A 231 6.84 7.41 -10.98
N PRO A 232 7.23 7.59 -12.24
CA PRO A 232 7.59 6.48 -13.12
C PRO A 232 8.69 5.59 -12.51
N VAL A 233 8.67 4.30 -12.83
CA VAL A 233 9.62 3.30 -12.31
C VAL A 233 11.08 3.72 -12.50
N GLU A 234 11.41 4.30 -13.65
CA GLU A 234 12.78 4.73 -13.96
C GLU A 234 13.26 5.89 -13.06
N GLU A 235 12.37 6.80 -12.68
CA GLU A 235 12.70 7.89 -11.77
C GLU A 235 12.93 7.37 -10.34
N ILE A 236 12.13 6.41 -9.89
CA ILE A 236 12.34 5.72 -8.61
C ILE A 236 13.68 5.00 -8.59
N LYS A 237 14.04 4.31 -9.67
CA LYS A 237 15.35 3.65 -9.78
C LYS A 237 16.51 4.61 -9.54
N VAL A 238 16.41 5.83 -10.07
CA VAL A 238 17.43 6.88 -9.82
C VAL A 238 17.48 7.27 -8.35
N LEU A 239 16.32 7.44 -7.70
CA LEU A 239 16.27 7.78 -6.26
C LEU A 239 16.87 6.68 -5.37
N LEU A 240 16.63 5.40 -5.71
CA LEU A 240 17.14 4.26 -4.95
C LEU A 240 18.65 4.04 -5.12
N ASN A 241 19.26 4.57 -6.15
CA ASN A 241 20.72 4.48 -6.34
C ASN A 241 21.54 5.29 -5.33
N ASP A 242 20.94 6.30 -4.70
CA ASP A 242 21.54 6.99 -3.57
C ASP A 242 21.15 6.30 -2.25
N GLU A 243 22.10 5.55 -1.68
CA GLU A 243 21.90 4.83 -0.40
C GLU A 243 21.52 5.76 0.77
N ASN A 244 21.78 7.07 0.66
CA ASN A 244 21.36 8.04 1.67
C ASN A 244 19.84 8.25 1.67
N ASN A 245 19.19 8.02 0.54
CA ASN A 245 17.74 8.18 0.41
C ASN A 245 16.95 6.98 0.94
N VAL A 246 17.59 5.86 1.26
CA VAL A 246 16.91 4.60 1.52
C VAL A 246 17.27 4.06 2.91
N ASP A 247 16.28 3.53 3.60
CA ASP A 247 16.47 2.68 4.78
C ASP A 247 16.05 1.24 4.43
N TYR A 248 17.02 0.41 4.13
CA TYR A 248 16.82 -0.98 3.70
C TYR A 248 16.31 -1.91 4.81
N ARG A 249 16.16 -1.41 6.04
CA ARG A 249 15.52 -2.20 7.11
C ARG A 249 14.00 -2.31 6.90
N GLY A 250 13.46 -1.47 6.03
CA GLY A 250 12.02 -1.42 5.77
C GLY A 250 11.22 -0.83 6.92
N ILE A 251 9.93 -1.10 6.91
CA ILE A 251 9.01 -0.72 7.98
C ILE A 251 9.17 -1.72 9.13
N GLN A 252 9.66 -1.24 10.28
CA GLN A 252 9.93 -2.04 11.49
C GLN A 252 8.82 -1.89 12.53
#